data_8af2bd7462cf32c433e0586a5c86fa52
#
_entry.id   8af2bd7462cf32c433e0586a5c86fa52
#
_cell.length_a   1.000
_cell.length_b   1.000
_cell.length_c   1.000
_cell.angle_alpha   90.00
_cell.angle_beta   90.00
_cell.angle_gamma   90.00
#
_symmetry.space_group_name_H-M   'P 1'
#
loop_
_entity.id
_entity.type
_entity.pdbx_description
1 polymer ?
#
loop_
_entity_poly.entity_id
_entity_poly.type
_entity_poly.pdbx_seq_one_letter_code
_entity_poly.pdbx_strand_id
1 'polypeptide(L)'
;MTTATAPVSAPAKARTARKSTKLQGLQVFMENKLAVFGVCLILILMAFSFIGPMFYVTDQVHTDLANSALAPSAEHPLGTDMVGYDQLGRLMKGGQTSIIVGLFAGIFATTIGTLYGAIAGFVGGWIDAVMMRIVDALMSVPVLFLFMLIATMIPPTVPVLIIIMSALSWLGTSRLIRGEALSLRTREYVVAMRGMGGSMPRAIRTHIVRNTIGTVIVNATFQVADAVLYVAYLSFLGLGAQPPA
;
A
#
# COMPACT_ATOMS: atom_id res chain seq x y z
N MET A 1 -61.91 46.28 -11.07
CA MET A 1 -60.91 45.66 -11.96
C MET A 1 -60.07 44.71 -11.13
N THR A 2 -60.42 43.41 -11.23
CA THR A 2 -59.78 42.36 -10.46
C THR A 2 -58.86 41.61 -11.39
N THR A 3 -57.54 41.82 -11.25
CA THR A 3 -56.54 41.11 -12.05
C THR A 3 -56.27 39.74 -11.44
N ALA A 4 -56.71 38.69 -12.13
CA ALA A 4 -56.40 37.30 -11.82
C ALA A 4 -54.95 36.98 -12.15
N THR A 5 -54.15 36.68 -11.14
CA THR A 5 -52.78 36.15 -11.30
C THR A 5 -52.85 34.63 -11.58
N ALA A 6 -52.35 34.25 -12.76
CA ALA A 6 -52.23 32.85 -13.17
C ALA A 6 -51.20 32.11 -12.29
N PRO A 7 -51.41 30.83 -11.93
CA PRO A 7 -50.47 30.05 -11.12
C PRO A 7 -49.22 29.73 -11.95
N VAL A 8 -48.05 30.13 -11.43
CA VAL A 8 -46.74 29.76 -11.97
C VAL A 8 -46.56 28.26 -11.79
N SER A 9 -46.56 27.52 -12.89
CA SER A 9 -46.26 26.09 -12.90
C SER A 9 -44.80 25.83 -12.47
N ALA A 10 -44.62 25.12 -11.35
CA ALA A 10 -43.29 24.69 -10.88
C ALA A 10 -42.65 23.77 -11.96
N PRO A 11 -41.34 23.97 -12.27
CA PRO A 11 -40.65 23.09 -13.21
C PRO A 11 -40.57 21.68 -12.67
N ALA A 12 -41.04 20.71 -13.45
CA ALA A 12 -40.93 19.29 -13.17
C ALA A 12 -39.46 18.93 -12.99
N LYS A 13 -39.07 18.58 -11.76
CA LYS A 13 -37.76 18.02 -11.45
C LYS A 13 -37.59 16.71 -12.23
N ALA A 14 -36.85 16.75 -13.32
CA ALA A 14 -36.38 15.56 -14.02
C ALA A 14 -35.69 14.64 -13.00
N ARG A 15 -36.32 13.51 -12.67
CA ARG A 15 -35.72 12.40 -11.93
C ARG A 15 -34.64 11.80 -12.83
N THR A 16 -33.44 12.40 -12.84
CA THR A 16 -32.26 11.71 -13.35
C THR A 16 -32.08 10.45 -12.52
N ALA A 17 -32.26 9.31 -13.16
CA ALA A 17 -32.04 8.00 -12.56
C ALA A 17 -30.64 7.98 -11.95
N ARG A 18 -30.56 7.90 -10.62
CA ARG A 18 -29.31 7.87 -9.85
C ARG A 18 -28.61 6.56 -10.20
N LYS A 19 -27.76 6.58 -11.25
CA LYS A 19 -26.89 5.43 -11.54
C LYS A 19 -26.16 5.05 -10.27
N SER A 20 -26.12 3.75 -9.97
CA SER A 20 -25.47 3.21 -8.78
C SER A 20 -24.04 3.80 -8.69
N THR A 21 -23.68 4.35 -7.55
CA THR A 21 -22.38 5.03 -7.30
C THR A 21 -21.17 4.14 -7.65
N LYS A 22 -21.37 2.80 -7.58
CA LYS A 22 -20.35 1.81 -7.97
C LYS A 22 -20.10 1.76 -9.48
N LEU A 23 -21.16 1.88 -10.30
CA LEU A 23 -21.05 1.89 -11.76
C LEU A 23 -20.39 3.19 -12.25
N GLN A 24 -20.66 4.32 -11.60
CA GLN A 24 -20.00 5.58 -11.92
C GLN A 24 -18.51 5.54 -11.62
N GLY A 25 -18.10 4.96 -10.48
CA GLY A 25 -16.68 4.79 -10.14
C GLY A 25 -15.92 3.93 -11.16
N LEU A 26 -16.54 2.82 -11.60
CA LEU A 26 -15.94 1.96 -12.62
C LEU A 26 -15.83 2.65 -13.98
N GLN A 27 -16.86 3.43 -14.37
CA GLN A 27 -16.81 4.20 -15.62
C GLN A 27 -15.68 5.22 -15.61
N VAL A 28 -15.56 6.03 -14.55
CA VAL A 28 -14.47 7.02 -14.39
C VAL A 28 -13.09 6.32 -14.40
N PHE A 29 -12.98 5.15 -13.79
CA PHE A 29 -11.74 4.37 -13.82
C PHE A 29 -11.40 3.91 -15.24
N MET A 30 -12.37 3.38 -15.98
CA MET A 30 -12.18 2.90 -17.37
C MET A 30 -11.88 4.05 -18.37
N GLU A 31 -12.30 5.27 -18.08
CA GLU A 31 -11.95 6.46 -18.87
C GLU A 31 -10.47 6.84 -18.72
N ASN A 32 -9.84 6.48 -17.58
CA ASN A 32 -8.42 6.73 -17.36
C ASN A 32 -7.56 5.59 -17.95
N LYS A 33 -7.10 5.77 -19.18
CA LYS A 33 -6.30 4.76 -19.91
C LYS A 33 -5.02 4.38 -19.18
N LEU A 34 -4.37 5.32 -18.47
CA LEU A 34 -3.16 5.04 -17.68
C LEU A 34 -3.47 4.15 -16.48
N ALA A 35 -4.60 4.37 -15.81
CA ALA A 35 -5.02 3.52 -14.69
C ALA A 35 -5.33 2.10 -15.16
N VAL A 36 -6.04 1.95 -16.29
CA VAL A 36 -6.32 0.65 -16.89
C VAL A 36 -5.02 -0.06 -17.29
N PHE A 37 -4.10 0.65 -17.96
CA PHE A 37 -2.79 0.10 -18.33
C PHE A 37 -2.01 -0.38 -17.10
N GLY A 38 -1.96 0.44 -16.03
CA GLY A 38 -1.28 0.06 -14.79
C GLY A 38 -1.85 -1.20 -14.14
N VAL A 39 -3.18 -1.31 -14.07
CA VAL A 39 -3.84 -2.52 -13.54
C VAL A 39 -3.56 -3.74 -14.42
N CYS A 40 -3.64 -3.62 -15.75
CA CYS A 40 -3.29 -4.70 -16.66
C CYS A 40 -1.85 -5.18 -16.46
N LEU A 41 -0.90 -4.24 -16.32
CA LEU A 41 0.51 -4.56 -16.08
C LEU A 41 0.69 -5.32 -14.75
N ILE A 42 0.07 -4.85 -13.67
CA ILE A 42 0.11 -5.53 -12.36
C ILE A 42 -0.48 -6.95 -12.47
N LEU A 43 -1.62 -7.11 -13.15
CA LEU A 43 -2.24 -8.43 -13.34
C LEU A 43 -1.36 -9.37 -14.15
N ILE A 44 -0.67 -8.88 -15.19
CA ILE A 44 0.29 -9.67 -15.97
C ILE A 44 1.45 -10.10 -15.07
N LEU A 45 2.03 -9.20 -14.30
CA LEU A 45 3.12 -9.52 -13.37
C LEU A 45 2.68 -10.52 -12.28
N MET A 46 1.48 -10.36 -11.74
CA MET A 46 0.91 -11.33 -10.79
C MET A 46 0.70 -12.69 -11.44
N ALA A 47 0.11 -12.74 -12.63
CA ALA A 47 -0.07 -13.99 -13.37
C ALA A 47 1.26 -14.65 -13.68
N PHE A 48 2.24 -13.90 -14.16
CA PHE A 48 3.59 -14.39 -14.42
C PHE A 48 4.23 -15.00 -13.17
N SER A 49 4.15 -14.28 -12.03
CA SER A 49 4.81 -14.70 -10.78
C SER A 49 4.10 -15.88 -10.10
N PHE A 50 2.76 -15.93 -10.11
CA PHE A 50 2.01 -16.93 -9.34
C PHE A 50 1.48 -18.09 -10.18
N ILE A 51 1.12 -17.83 -11.44
CA ILE A 51 0.61 -18.86 -12.35
C ILE A 51 1.75 -19.46 -13.17
N GLY A 52 2.77 -18.67 -13.55
CA GLY A 52 3.92 -19.15 -14.32
C GLY A 52 4.59 -20.39 -13.76
N PRO A 53 4.89 -20.50 -12.46
CA PRO A 53 5.48 -21.69 -11.85
C PRO A 53 4.62 -22.96 -11.91
N MET A 54 3.33 -22.84 -12.22
CA MET A 54 2.47 -24.01 -12.45
C MET A 54 2.72 -24.68 -13.81
N PHE A 55 3.20 -23.89 -14.78
CA PHE A 55 3.49 -24.35 -16.15
C PHE A 55 4.98 -24.60 -16.37
N TYR A 56 5.82 -23.89 -15.64
CA TYR A 56 7.28 -23.99 -15.74
C TYR A 56 7.88 -24.23 -14.35
N VAL A 57 8.07 -25.50 -14.01
CA VAL A 57 8.57 -25.94 -12.72
C VAL A 57 10.10 -26.03 -12.78
N THR A 58 10.79 -25.32 -11.89
CA THR A 58 12.25 -25.34 -11.76
C THR A 58 12.65 -25.53 -10.31
N ASP A 59 13.77 -26.21 -10.07
CA ASP A 59 14.38 -26.27 -8.73
C ASP A 59 15.12 -24.96 -8.45
N GLN A 60 14.64 -24.23 -7.45
CA GLN A 60 15.24 -22.97 -6.98
C GLN A 60 15.84 -23.11 -5.57
N VAL A 61 16.01 -24.34 -5.08
CA VAL A 61 16.53 -24.67 -3.76
C VAL A 61 17.94 -25.26 -3.84
N HIS A 62 18.13 -26.22 -4.74
CA HIS A 62 19.41 -26.91 -4.90
C HIS A 62 20.23 -26.28 -6.02
N THR A 63 21.52 -26.10 -5.75
CA THR A 63 22.48 -25.65 -6.76
C THR A 63 22.83 -26.80 -7.72
N ASP A 64 22.88 -26.51 -9.01
CA ASP A 64 23.31 -27.47 -10.04
C ASP A 64 24.48 -26.90 -10.83
N LEU A 65 25.68 -27.16 -10.33
CA LEU A 65 26.92 -26.67 -10.96
C LEU A 65 27.18 -27.28 -12.35
N ALA A 66 26.55 -28.40 -12.67
CA ALA A 66 26.65 -28.99 -14.00
C ALA A 66 25.95 -28.11 -15.06
N ASN A 67 24.90 -27.39 -14.64
CA ASN A 67 24.15 -26.47 -15.47
C ASN A 67 24.51 -25.00 -15.23
N SER A 68 25.73 -24.73 -14.74
CA SER A 68 26.21 -23.37 -14.46
C SER A 68 26.40 -22.55 -15.73
N ALA A 69 25.92 -21.31 -15.73
CA ALA A 69 26.13 -20.29 -16.77
C ALA A 69 25.72 -20.74 -18.18
N LEU A 70 24.67 -21.56 -18.32
CA LEU A 70 24.14 -21.96 -19.61
C LEU A 70 23.48 -20.78 -20.33
N ALA A 71 23.69 -20.71 -21.64
CA ALA A 71 23.00 -19.78 -22.52
C ALA A 71 21.50 -20.11 -22.61
N PRO A 72 20.64 -19.17 -23.02
CA PRO A 72 19.23 -19.42 -23.27
C PRO A 72 19.00 -20.61 -24.22
N SER A 73 18.11 -21.53 -23.83
CA SER A 73 17.78 -22.76 -24.52
C SER A 73 16.29 -23.10 -24.38
N ALA A 74 15.83 -24.16 -25.01
CA ALA A 74 14.46 -24.63 -24.86
C ALA A 74 14.16 -25.14 -23.45
N GLU A 75 15.16 -25.67 -22.73
CA GLU A 75 15.04 -26.12 -21.32
C GLU A 75 15.18 -24.97 -20.35
N HIS A 76 16.02 -23.99 -20.65
CA HIS A 76 16.29 -22.81 -19.85
C HIS A 76 16.08 -21.53 -20.67
N PRO A 77 14.84 -21.04 -20.84
CA PRO A 77 14.50 -19.95 -21.77
C PRO A 77 15.28 -18.65 -21.55
N LEU A 78 15.69 -18.35 -20.33
CA LEU A 78 16.56 -17.20 -19.97
C LEU A 78 17.97 -17.64 -19.57
N GLY A 79 18.31 -18.92 -19.75
CA GLY A 79 19.58 -19.49 -19.29
C GLY A 79 19.63 -19.73 -17.79
N THR A 80 20.83 -20.08 -17.30
CA THR A 80 21.09 -20.31 -15.87
C THR A 80 22.12 -19.33 -15.33
N ASP A 81 22.15 -19.17 -14.00
CA ASP A 81 23.14 -18.33 -13.32
C ASP A 81 24.46 -19.10 -13.04
N MET A 82 25.41 -18.44 -12.37
CA MET A 82 26.73 -18.99 -12.02
C MET A 82 26.67 -20.22 -11.10
N VAL A 83 25.57 -20.47 -10.42
CA VAL A 83 25.36 -21.59 -9.49
C VAL A 83 24.34 -22.60 -10.01
N GLY A 84 23.87 -22.40 -11.27
CA GLY A 84 23.01 -23.33 -11.98
C GLY A 84 21.51 -23.11 -11.76
N TYR A 85 21.08 -22.06 -11.11
CA TYR A 85 19.65 -21.73 -11.00
C TYR A 85 19.08 -21.21 -12.31
N ASP A 86 17.90 -21.71 -12.69
CA ASP A 86 17.16 -21.21 -13.84
C ASP A 86 16.73 -19.76 -13.64
N GLN A 87 17.11 -18.89 -14.57
CA GLN A 87 16.86 -17.44 -14.48
C GLN A 87 15.37 -17.09 -14.58
N LEU A 88 14.60 -17.81 -15.40
CA LEU A 88 13.16 -17.57 -15.54
C LEU A 88 12.41 -17.99 -14.27
N GLY A 89 12.75 -19.16 -13.71
CA GLY A 89 12.21 -19.62 -12.43
C GLY A 89 12.54 -18.65 -11.29
N ARG A 90 13.78 -18.13 -11.28
CA ARG A 90 14.23 -17.14 -10.29
C ARG A 90 13.49 -15.82 -10.40
N LEU A 91 13.20 -15.37 -11.62
CA LEU A 91 12.42 -14.17 -11.87
C LEU A 91 10.97 -14.33 -11.36
N MET A 92 10.35 -15.48 -11.61
CA MET A 92 9.00 -15.79 -11.10
C MET A 92 8.97 -15.81 -9.57
N LYS A 93 9.92 -16.49 -8.94
CA LYS A 93 10.01 -16.60 -7.47
C LYS A 93 10.30 -15.25 -6.80
N GLY A 94 11.24 -14.49 -7.37
CA GLY A 94 11.53 -13.13 -6.91
C GLY A 94 10.31 -12.20 -7.02
N GLY A 95 9.52 -12.34 -8.09
CA GLY A 95 8.25 -11.64 -8.26
C GLY A 95 7.23 -12.00 -7.19
N GLN A 96 7.08 -13.30 -6.85
CA GLN A 96 6.21 -13.73 -5.73
C GLN A 96 6.61 -13.06 -4.42
N THR A 97 7.89 -13.17 -4.07
CA THR A 97 8.42 -12.61 -2.82
C THR A 97 8.22 -11.10 -2.75
N SER A 98 8.55 -10.37 -3.82
CA SER A 98 8.40 -8.93 -3.89
C SER A 98 6.94 -8.48 -3.76
N ILE A 99 6.02 -9.15 -4.45
CA ILE A 99 4.59 -8.82 -4.39
C ILE A 99 4.01 -9.13 -3.00
N ILE A 100 4.33 -10.28 -2.42
CA ILE A 100 3.86 -10.67 -1.07
C ILE A 100 4.38 -9.68 -0.03
N VAL A 101 5.69 -9.45 0.00
CA VAL A 101 6.29 -8.52 0.97
C VAL A 101 5.74 -7.11 0.77
N GLY A 102 5.72 -6.61 -0.48
CA GLY A 102 5.21 -5.28 -0.80
C GLY A 102 3.77 -5.07 -0.35
N LEU A 103 2.90 -6.03 -0.69
CA LEU A 103 1.47 -5.94 -0.36
C LEU A 103 1.23 -5.94 1.16
N PHE A 104 1.76 -6.94 1.87
CA PHE A 104 1.53 -7.07 3.31
C PHE A 104 2.23 -5.96 4.10
N ALA A 105 3.49 -5.64 3.78
CA ALA A 105 4.19 -4.53 4.43
C ALA A 105 3.49 -3.19 4.19
N GLY A 106 3.05 -2.91 2.96
CA GLY A 106 2.32 -1.70 2.62
C GLY A 106 0.98 -1.58 3.36
N ILE A 107 0.20 -2.65 3.44
CA ILE A 107 -1.08 -2.69 4.18
C ILE A 107 -0.84 -2.46 5.68
N PHE A 108 0.10 -3.17 6.30
CA PHE A 108 0.36 -3.02 7.73
C PHE A 108 0.94 -1.66 8.07
N ALA A 109 1.91 -1.16 7.30
CA ALA A 109 2.48 0.17 7.49
C ALA A 109 1.42 1.26 7.37
N THR A 110 0.58 1.20 6.33
CA THR A 110 -0.51 2.16 6.13
C THR A 110 -1.53 2.10 7.27
N THR A 111 -1.89 0.90 7.73
CA THR A 111 -2.84 0.73 8.84
C THR A 111 -2.29 1.32 10.14
N ILE A 112 -1.05 0.97 10.49
CA ILE A 112 -0.38 1.50 11.70
C ILE A 112 -0.28 3.03 11.61
N GLY A 113 0.24 3.55 10.49
CA GLY A 113 0.41 4.99 10.28
C GLY A 113 -0.90 5.76 10.31
N THR A 114 -1.96 5.21 9.72
CA THR A 114 -3.29 5.80 9.73
C THR A 114 -3.86 5.90 11.16
N LEU A 115 -3.79 4.82 11.92
CA LEU A 115 -4.29 4.80 13.30
C LEU A 115 -3.47 5.74 14.18
N TYR A 116 -2.14 5.67 14.09
CA TYR A 116 -1.24 6.52 14.87
C TYR A 116 -1.45 8.01 14.55
N GLY A 117 -1.46 8.38 13.27
CA GLY A 117 -1.66 9.75 12.83
C GLY A 117 -3.06 10.29 13.17
N ALA A 118 -4.11 9.45 13.00
CA ALA A 118 -5.47 9.82 13.37
C ALA A 118 -5.61 10.09 14.88
N ILE A 119 -4.99 9.26 15.72
CA ILE A 119 -4.99 9.45 17.18
C ILE A 119 -4.26 10.75 17.55
N ALA A 120 -3.03 10.92 17.05
CA ALA A 120 -2.21 12.09 17.33
C ALA A 120 -2.93 13.39 16.93
N GLY A 121 -3.41 13.47 15.68
CA GLY A 121 -4.08 14.66 15.17
C GLY A 121 -5.43 14.95 15.82
N PHE A 122 -6.21 13.90 16.16
CA PHE A 122 -7.51 14.09 16.82
C PHE A 122 -7.39 14.53 18.27
N VAL A 123 -6.51 13.90 19.04
CA VAL A 123 -6.27 14.26 20.46
C VAL A 123 -5.61 15.63 20.57
N GLY A 124 -4.51 15.82 19.83
CA GLY A 124 -3.74 17.06 19.84
C GLY A 124 -3.00 17.32 21.16
N GLY A 125 -2.57 18.56 21.34
CA GLY A 125 -1.88 18.98 22.56
C GLY A 125 -0.57 18.25 22.83
N TRP A 126 -0.29 17.95 24.09
CA TRP A 126 0.96 17.30 24.49
C TRP A 126 1.10 15.86 23.99
N ILE A 127 -0.04 15.11 23.86
CA ILE A 127 -0.06 13.74 23.33
C ILE A 127 0.42 13.74 21.88
N ASP A 128 -0.12 14.61 21.06
CA ASP A 128 0.33 14.82 19.69
C ASP A 128 1.81 15.18 19.62
N ALA A 129 2.25 16.12 20.48
CA ALA A 129 3.65 16.53 20.53
C ALA A 129 4.60 15.35 20.86
N VAL A 130 4.25 14.52 21.85
CA VAL A 130 5.05 13.35 22.23
C VAL A 130 5.04 12.31 21.10
N MET A 131 3.86 11.98 20.56
CA MET A 131 3.73 11.01 19.47
C MET A 131 4.57 11.43 18.24
N MET A 132 4.51 12.70 17.84
CA MET A 132 5.30 13.19 16.72
C MET A 132 6.79 13.27 17.02
N ARG A 133 7.21 13.51 18.27
CA ARG A 133 8.62 13.47 18.66
C ARG A 133 9.21 12.06 18.48
N ILE A 134 8.42 11.01 18.76
CA ILE A 134 8.84 9.62 18.51
C ILE A 134 9.01 9.39 17.00
N VAL A 135 8.06 9.86 16.19
CA VAL A 135 8.16 9.77 14.71
C VAL A 135 9.38 10.52 14.19
N ASP A 136 9.63 11.75 14.70
CA ASP A 136 10.76 12.58 14.31
C ASP A 136 12.10 11.90 14.65
N ALA A 137 12.21 11.32 15.85
CA ALA A 137 13.40 10.60 16.28
C ALA A 137 13.67 9.36 15.40
N LEU A 138 12.65 8.59 15.07
CA LEU A 138 12.79 7.43 14.19
C LEU A 138 13.12 7.83 12.74
N MET A 139 12.58 8.94 12.24
CA MET A 139 12.88 9.44 10.90
C MET A 139 14.23 10.16 10.80
N SER A 140 14.93 10.42 11.90
CA SER A 140 16.28 11.00 11.86
C SER A 140 17.31 10.04 11.28
N VAL A 141 17.04 8.73 11.31
CA VAL A 141 17.89 7.69 10.71
C VAL A 141 17.31 7.30 9.36
N PRO A 142 18.12 7.29 8.28
CA PRO A 142 17.65 6.85 6.96
C PRO A 142 17.13 5.39 7.04
N VAL A 143 15.90 5.18 6.63
CA VAL A 143 15.19 3.90 6.80
C VAL A 143 15.92 2.71 6.15
N LEU A 144 16.58 2.94 5.02
CA LEU A 144 17.34 1.89 4.33
C LEU A 144 18.49 1.35 5.19
N PHE A 145 19.20 2.22 5.93
CA PHE A 145 20.25 1.77 6.85
C PHE A 145 19.68 0.92 8.00
N LEU A 146 18.52 1.28 8.51
CA LEU A 146 17.83 0.45 9.54
C LEU A 146 17.45 -0.91 8.98
N PHE A 147 16.91 -0.98 7.76
CA PHE A 147 16.61 -2.25 7.09
C PHE A 147 17.87 -3.11 6.94
N MET A 148 18.97 -2.54 6.44
CA MET A 148 20.24 -3.25 6.29
C MET A 148 20.77 -3.77 7.63
N LEU A 149 20.77 -2.92 8.66
CA LEU A 149 21.24 -3.30 10.00
C LEU A 149 20.44 -4.49 10.56
N ILE A 150 19.10 -4.43 10.48
CA ILE A 150 18.27 -5.50 11.01
C ILE A 150 18.40 -6.79 10.18
N ALA A 151 18.49 -6.66 8.84
CA ALA A 151 18.65 -7.81 7.95
C ALA A 151 19.99 -8.52 8.10
N THR A 152 21.03 -7.85 8.63
CA THR A 152 22.30 -8.51 8.98
C THR A 152 22.23 -9.26 10.31
N MET A 153 21.31 -8.86 11.21
CA MET A 153 21.16 -9.48 12.54
C MET A 153 20.19 -10.67 12.56
N ILE A 154 19.19 -10.63 11.67
CA ILE A 154 18.11 -11.61 11.62
C ILE A 154 18.03 -12.16 10.18
N PRO A 155 18.03 -13.50 9.99
CA PRO A 155 17.92 -14.09 8.65
C PRO A 155 16.71 -13.54 7.90
N PRO A 156 16.89 -13.02 6.68
CA PRO A 156 15.84 -12.31 5.95
C PRO A 156 14.86 -13.30 5.30
N THR A 157 13.92 -13.82 6.08
CA THR A 157 12.78 -14.58 5.56
C THR A 157 11.63 -13.65 5.16
N VAL A 158 10.70 -14.11 4.33
CA VAL A 158 9.55 -13.33 3.88
C VAL A 158 8.76 -12.73 5.06
N PRO A 159 8.39 -13.49 6.13
CA PRO A 159 7.71 -12.90 7.28
C PRO A 159 8.54 -11.83 8.00
N VAL A 160 9.84 -12.06 8.15
CA VAL A 160 10.76 -11.11 8.81
C VAL A 160 10.83 -9.80 8.02
N LEU A 161 10.94 -9.86 6.68
CA LEU A 161 10.93 -8.68 5.82
C LEU A 161 9.61 -7.90 5.95
N ILE A 162 8.46 -8.59 5.96
CA ILE A 162 7.15 -7.95 6.16
C ILE A 162 7.11 -7.19 7.50
N ILE A 163 7.55 -7.84 8.59
CA ILE A 163 7.53 -7.23 9.92
C ILE A 163 8.45 -6.00 9.99
N ILE A 164 9.69 -6.13 9.52
CA ILE A 164 10.68 -5.04 9.57
C ILE A 164 10.20 -3.84 8.74
N MET A 165 9.74 -4.09 7.52
CA MET A 165 9.24 -3.04 6.64
C MET A 165 7.99 -2.38 7.21
N SER A 166 7.04 -3.16 7.73
CA SER A 166 5.86 -2.63 8.39
C SER A 166 6.18 -1.76 9.59
N ALA A 167 7.19 -2.18 10.40
CA ALA A 167 7.58 -1.49 11.62
C ALA A 167 8.27 -0.13 11.36
N LEU A 168 8.81 0.10 10.18
CA LEU A 168 9.58 1.33 9.88
C LEU A 168 8.89 2.22 8.83
N SER A 169 8.08 1.66 7.91
CA SER A 169 7.52 2.44 6.80
C SER A 169 6.25 3.24 7.15
N TRP A 170 5.64 3.02 8.32
CA TRP A 170 4.41 3.71 8.75
C TRP A 170 4.60 5.18 9.13
N LEU A 171 5.85 5.61 9.36
CA LEU A 171 6.19 6.93 9.91
C LEU A 171 5.70 8.08 9.03
N GLY A 172 5.93 8.02 7.71
CA GLY A 172 5.47 9.02 6.75
C GLY A 172 3.95 9.12 6.70
N THR A 173 3.28 7.96 6.66
CA THR A 173 1.81 7.86 6.69
C THR A 173 1.23 8.51 7.94
N SER A 174 1.87 8.33 9.10
CA SER A 174 1.40 8.91 10.36
C SER A 174 1.39 10.44 10.33
N ARG A 175 2.40 11.08 9.77
CA ARG A 175 2.46 12.53 9.59
C ARG A 175 1.39 13.04 8.63
N LEU A 176 1.21 12.35 7.52
CA LEU A 176 0.21 12.69 6.52
C LEU A 176 -1.20 12.68 7.12
N ILE A 177 -1.57 11.57 7.74
CA ILE A 177 -2.92 11.40 8.33
C ILE A 177 -3.13 12.30 9.55
N ARG A 178 -2.07 12.57 10.34
CA ARG A 178 -2.14 13.57 11.41
C ARG A 178 -2.53 14.95 10.87
N GLY A 179 -1.93 15.38 9.75
CA GLY A 179 -2.26 16.67 9.12
C GLY A 179 -3.75 16.77 8.77
N GLU A 180 -4.30 15.72 8.15
CA GLU A 180 -5.74 15.65 7.84
C GLU A 180 -6.61 15.59 9.11
N ALA A 181 -6.22 14.80 10.11
CA ALA A 181 -6.97 14.68 11.36
C ALA A 181 -7.03 16.01 12.13
N LEU A 182 -5.96 16.81 12.12
CA LEU A 182 -5.94 18.16 12.67
C LEU A 182 -6.96 19.09 12.01
N SER A 183 -7.09 19.03 10.69
CA SER A 183 -8.09 19.78 9.93
C SER A 183 -9.51 19.27 10.20
N LEU A 184 -9.71 17.95 10.22
CA LEU A 184 -11.03 17.35 10.38
C LEU A 184 -11.60 17.54 11.80
N ARG A 185 -10.77 17.55 12.84
CA ARG A 185 -11.23 17.69 14.24
C ARG A 185 -11.93 19.02 14.53
N THR A 186 -11.67 20.06 13.73
CA THR A 186 -12.27 21.39 13.86
C THR A 186 -13.56 21.56 13.06
N ARG A 187 -13.96 20.55 12.26
CA ARG A 187 -15.18 20.61 11.48
C ARG A 187 -16.42 20.57 12.36
N GLU A 188 -17.45 21.35 11.99
CA GLU A 188 -18.68 21.54 12.77
C GLU A 188 -19.35 20.22 13.19
N TYR A 189 -19.41 19.23 12.28
CA TYR A 189 -20.02 17.93 12.59
C TYR A 189 -19.21 17.12 13.63
N VAL A 190 -17.87 17.30 13.68
CA VAL A 190 -17.03 16.66 14.71
C VAL A 190 -17.21 17.35 16.05
N VAL A 191 -17.27 18.69 16.04
CA VAL A 191 -17.52 19.48 17.25
C VAL A 191 -18.90 19.18 17.81
N ALA A 192 -19.94 19.15 16.97
CA ALA A 192 -21.31 18.80 17.37
C ALA A 192 -21.38 17.39 17.98
N MET A 193 -20.74 16.39 17.35
CA MET A 193 -20.68 15.03 17.87
C MET A 193 -20.03 14.98 19.27
N ARG A 194 -18.94 15.73 19.48
CA ARG A 194 -18.30 15.85 20.81
C ARG A 194 -19.24 16.51 21.84
N GLY A 195 -19.92 17.57 21.44
CA GLY A 195 -20.90 18.27 22.30
C GLY A 195 -22.07 17.37 22.73
N MET A 196 -22.45 16.40 21.91
CA MET A 196 -23.45 15.37 22.25
C MET A 196 -22.90 14.19 23.06
N GLY A 197 -21.65 14.26 23.56
CA GLY A 197 -21.06 13.19 24.37
C GLY A 197 -20.48 12.04 23.57
N GLY A 198 -20.22 12.21 22.28
CA GLY A 198 -19.63 11.19 21.43
C GLY A 198 -18.22 10.79 21.87
N SER A 199 -17.94 9.47 21.95
CA SER A 199 -16.65 8.95 22.39
C SER A 199 -15.54 9.15 21.36
N MET A 200 -14.30 9.32 21.82
CA MET A 200 -13.11 9.49 20.98
C MET A 200 -12.92 8.34 19.96
N PRO A 201 -13.01 7.04 20.31
CA PRO A 201 -12.88 5.97 19.33
C PRO A 201 -13.93 6.02 18.22
N ARG A 202 -15.17 6.41 18.56
CA ARG A 202 -16.25 6.62 17.58
C ARG A 202 -15.91 7.77 16.64
N ALA A 203 -15.41 8.90 17.17
CA ALA A 203 -15.00 10.06 16.39
C ALA A 203 -13.91 9.69 15.39
N ILE A 204 -12.84 9.04 15.83
CA ILE A 204 -11.73 8.64 15.00
C ILE A 204 -12.21 7.70 13.87
N ARG A 205 -12.92 6.61 14.23
CA ARG A 205 -13.35 5.62 13.25
C ARG A 205 -14.38 6.17 12.25
N THR A 206 -15.36 6.94 12.74
CA THR A 206 -16.52 7.36 11.92
C THR A 206 -16.24 8.65 11.15
N HIS A 207 -15.47 9.56 11.71
CA HIS A 207 -15.26 10.88 11.12
C HIS A 207 -13.85 11.08 10.59
N ILE A 208 -12.81 10.66 11.31
CA ILE A 208 -11.45 10.88 10.82
C ILE A 208 -11.11 9.83 9.75
N VAL A 209 -10.98 8.55 10.12
CA VAL A 209 -10.55 7.48 9.20
C VAL A 209 -11.46 7.39 7.96
N ARG A 210 -12.77 7.56 8.14
CA ARG A 210 -13.71 7.51 7.01
C ARG A 210 -13.54 8.67 6.01
N ASN A 211 -13.21 9.86 6.49
CA ASN A 211 -13.02 11.02 5.61
C ASN A 211 -11.60 11.07 5.01
N THR A 212 -10.62 10.40 5.62
CA THR A 212 -9.25 10.29 5.09
C THR A 212 -9.06 9.07 4.19
N ILE A 213 -10.09 8.24 3.98
CA ILE A 213 -9.95 6.95 3.26
C ILE A 213 -9.38 7.11 1.85
N GLY A 214 -9.70 8.20 1.15
CA GLY A 214 -9.14 8.49 -0.17
C GLY A 214 -7.62 8.64 -0.11
N THR A 215 -7.12 9.48 0.80
CA THR A 215 -5.69 9.68 1.03
C THR A 215 -5.01 8.40 1.52
N VAL A 216 -5.68 7.62 2.39
CA VAL A 216 -5.18 6.33 2.89
C VAL A 216 -4.97 5.35 1.74
N ILE A 217 -5.94 5.21 0.81
CA ILE A 217 -5.83 4.30 -0.34
C ILE A 217 -4.68 4.73 -1.25
N VAL A 218 -4.59 6.02 -1.59
CA VAL A 218 -3.50 6.54 -2.42
C VAL A 218 -2.14 6.31 -1.75
N ASN A 219 -2.03 6.61 -0.46
CA ASN A 219 -0.80 6.39 0.30
C ASN A 219 -0.44 4.90 0.38
N ALA A 220 -1.43 4.00 0.56
CA ALA A 220 -1.20 2.57 0.56
C ALA A 220 -0.57 2.06 -0.73
N THR A 221 -0.98 2.60 -1.89
CA THR A 221 -0.37 2.21 -3.18
C THR A 221 1.10 2.63 -3.27
N PHE A 222 1.46 3.82 -2.78
CA PHE A 222 2.86 4.24 -2.69
C PHE A 222 3.65 3.37 -1.71
N GLN A 223 3.08 3.04 -0.56
CA GLN A 223 3.74 2.18 0.43
C GLN A 223 4.04 0.78 -0.11
N VAL A 224 3.13 0.21 -0.92
CA VAL A 224 3.38 -1.07 -1.61
C VAL A 224 4.53 -0.93 -2.60
N ALA A 225 4.56 0.13 -3.41
CA ALA A 225 5.63 0.37 -4.37
C ALA A 225 6.99 0.57 -3.67
N ASP A 226 7.03 1.38 -2.60
CA ASP A 226 8.24 1.61 -1.81
C ASP A 226 8.75 0.31 -1.18
N ALA A 227 7.88 -0.52 -0.63
CA ALA A 227 8.26 -1.80 -0.04
C ALA A 227 8.88 -2.75 -1.09
N VAL A 228 8.31 -2.82 -2.31
CA VAL A 228 8.91 -3.60 -3.42
C VAL A 228 10.31 -3.07 -3.78
N LEU A 229 10.50 -1.74 -3.82
CA LEU A 229 11.81 -1.14 -4.07
C LEU A 229 12.80 -1.48 -2.95
N TYR A 230 12.40 -1.43 -1.68
CA TYR A 230 13.27 -1.81 -0.57
C TYR A 230 13.66 -3.29 -0.60
N VAL A 231 12.74 -4.19 -0.97
CA VAL A 231 13.08 -5.61 -1.20
C VAL A 231 14.13 -5.73 -2.30
N ALA A 232 13.97 -5.01 -3.40
CA ALA A 232 14.94 -5.03 -4.50
C ALA A 232 16.32 -4.50 -4.06
N TYR A 233 16.38 -3.39 -3.29
CA TYR A 233 17.63 -2.87 -2.75
C TYR A 233 18.31 -3.86 -1.81
N LEU A 234 17.56 -4.46 -0.87
CA LEU A 234 18.11 -5.47 0.04
C LEU A 234 18.59 -6.71 -0.72
N SER A 235 17.86 -7.16 -1.73
CA SER A 235 18.26 -8.30 -2.56
C SER A 235 19.52 -8.00 -3.37
N PHE A 236 19.64 -6.79 -3.92
CA PHE A 236 20.85 -6.35 -4.62
C PHE A 236 22.08 -6.32 -3.72
N LEU A 237 21.89 -5.96 -2.43
CA LEU A 237 22.94 -5.94 -1.42
C LEU A 237 23.23 -7.33 -0.80
N GLY A 238 22.57 -8.40 -1.28
CA GLY A 238 22.73 -9.74 -0.74
C GLY A 238 22.00 -9.98 0.59
N LEU A 239 21.15 -9.04 1.02
CA LEU A 239 20.35 -9.08 2.26
C LEU A 239 18.86 -9.37 2.00
N GLY A 240 18.50 -9.79 0.78
CA GLY A 240 17.14 -10.21 0.43
C GLY A 240 16.79 -11.61 0.92
N ALA A 241 15.53 -11.99 0.76
CA ALA A 241 15.09 -13.35 1.07
C ALA A 241 15.89 -14.36 0.22
N GLN A 242 16.55 -15.27 0.89
CA GLN A 242 17.31 -16.35 0.24
C GLN A 242 16.42 -17.57 0.05
N PRO A 243 16.65 -18.38 -1.03
CA PRO A 243 16.00 -19.68 -1.15
C PRO A 243 16.34 -20.60 0.04
N PRO A 244 15.41 -21.44 0.49
CA PRO A 244 14.00 -21.55 0.13
C PRO A 244 13.15 -20.52 0.87
N ALA A 245 12.66 -19.50 0.19
CA ALA A 245 11.80 -18.48 0.78
C ALA A 245 10.36 -18.63 0.27
#